data_4f783f05638ecec2a53a81c8b6ef00b9
#
_entry.id   4f783f05638ecec2a53a81c8b6ef00b9
#
_cell.length_a   1.000
_cell.length_b   1.000
_cell.length_c   1.000
_cell.angle_alpha   90.00
_cell.angle_beta   90.00
_cell.angle_gamma   90.00
#
_symmetry.space_group_name_H-M   'P 1'
#
loop_
_entity.id
_entity.type
_entity.pdbx_description
1 polymer ?
#
loop_
_entity_poly.entity_id
_entity_poly.type
_entity_poly.pdbx_seq_one_letter_code
_entity_poly.pdbx_strand_id
1 'polypeptide(L)'
;FLYVGKKYDLFHIRQISLKDILKCFLSYALLFLFYIMVNFLGPTQSDTTQTVQSLSLSWSVLFVDLCVLAPVTEEIFMRGMLQGIVFKNTYFGLFATSLLFAYLHGPYTIPSFISYLGMGFAFGVRYKTSDNLWNSIILHVLNNLVAFCFLYMR
;
A
#
# COMPACT_ATOMS: atom_id res chain seq x y z
N PHE A 1 -1.12 -21.42 1.98
CA PHE A 1 -0.52 -20.09 2.15
C PHE A 1 0.86 -20.19 2.82
N LEU A 2 0.94 -20.79 4.01
CA LEU A 2 2.20 -21.01 4.74
C LEU A 2 3.24 -21.83 3.95
N TYR A 3 2.79 -22.81 3.16
CA TYR A 3 3.67 -23.62 2.33
C TYR A 3 4.35 -22.79 1.21
N VAL A 4 3.58 -21.93 0.54
CA VAL A 4 4.11 -21.02 -0.50
C VAL A 4 5.08 -20.01 0.12
N GLY A 5 4.75 -19.42 1.26
CA GLY A 5 5.62 -18.49 1.97
C GLY A 5 6.96 -19.11 2.35
N LYS A 6 6.96 -20.37 2.82
CA LYS A 6 8.18 -21.10 3.17
C LYS A 6 9.01 -21.49 1.96
N LYS A 7 8.36 -21.91 0.86
CA LYS A 7 9.05 -22.32 -0.37
C LYS A 7 9.75 -21.16 -1.08
N TYR A 8 9.13 -19.96 -1.05
CA TYR A 8 9.64 -18.77 -1.74
C TYR A 8 10.25 -17.74 -0.80
N ASP A 9 10.36 -18.09 0.48
CA ASP A 9 10.96 -17.25 1.52
C ASP A 9 10.38 -15.82 1.58
N LEU A 10 9.05 -15.72 1.33
CA LEU A 10 8.33 -14.44 1.30
C LEU A 10 8.45 -13.65 2.60
N PHE A 11 8.64 -14.35 3.71
CA PHE A 11 8.77 -13.78 5.04
C PHE A 11 10.20 -13.84 5.56
N HIS A 12 11.18 -13.87 4.66
CA HIS A 12 12.56 -13.74 5.08
C HIS A 12 12.71 -12.47 5.92
N ILE A 13 12.83 -12.65 7.24
CA ILE A 13 13.01 -11.55 8.18
C ILE A 13 14.46 -11.11 8.07
N ARG A 14 14.78 -10.46 6.95
CA ARG A 14 15.98 -9.64 6.90
C ARG A 14 15.80 -8.55 7.96
N GLN A 15 16.75 -8.43 8.87
CA GLN A 15 16.73 -7.39 9.89
C GLN A 15 16.48 -6.03 9.22
N ILE A 16 15.42 -5.36 9.64
CA ILE A 16 15.10 -4.02 9.16
C ILE A 16 16.14 -3.07 9.77
N SER A 17 16.94 -2.48 8.93
CA SER A 17 17.95 -1.52 9.35
C SER A 17 17.33 -0.12 9.56
N LEU A 18 18.00 0.73 10.34
CA LEU A 18 17.61 2.15 10.47
C LEU A 18 17.56 2.84 9.09
N LYS A 19 18.46 2.46 8.16
CA LYS A 19 18.45 2.97 6.78
C LYS A 19 17.18 2.58 6.03
N ASP A 20 16.63 1.40 6.27
CA ASP A 20 15.36 0.98 5.65
C ASP A 20 14.19 1.78 6.17
N ILE A 21 14.16 2.05 7.47
CA ILE A 21 13.14 2.90 8.11
C ILE A 21 13.22 4.33 7.54
N LEU A 22 14.41 4.93 7.47
CA LEU A 22 14.59 6.27 6.90
C LEU A 22 14.15 6.33 5.42
N LYS A 23 14.45 5.29 4.64
CA LYS A 23 13.98 5.19 3.25
C LYS A 23 12.44 5.06 3.17
N CYS A 24 11.80 4.36 4.11
CA CYS A 24 10.33 4.30 4.16
C CYS A 24 9.74 5.69 4.45
N PHE A 25 10.28 6.44 5.39
CA PHE A 25 9.84 7.81 5.66
C PHE A 25 10.05 8.75 4.47
N LEU A 26 11.19 8.66 3.79
CA LEU A 26 11.44 9.43 2.57
C LEU A 26 10.46 9.07 1.46
N SER A 27 10.23 7.77 1.24
CA SER A 27 9.23 7.28 0.26
C SER A 27 7.83 7.78 0.60
N TYR A 28 7.48 7.79 1.88
CA TYR A 28 6.21 8.33 2.35
C TYR A 28 6.10 9.86 2.11
N ALA A 29 7.14 10.61 2.41
CA ALA A 29 7.14 12.06 2.16
C ALA A 29 6.93 12.38 0.67
N LEU A 30 7.57 11.62 -0.23
CA LEU A 30 7.38 11.77 -1.67
C LEU A 30 5.95 11.38 -2.10
N LEU A 31 5.41 10.30 -1.55
CA LEU A 31 4.03 9.87 -1.80
C LEU A 31 3.02 10.92 -1.28
N PHE A 32 3.27 11.50 -0.13
CA PHE A 32 2.41 12.53 0.45
C PHE A 32 2.41 13.81 -0.40
N LEU A 33 3.58 14.25 -0.87
CA LEU A 33 3.68 15.38 -1.82
C LEU A 33 2.96 15.08 -3.13
N PHE A 34 3.10 13.86 -3.65
CA PHE A 34 2.37 13.42 -4.83
C PHE A 34 0.85 13.46 -4.60
N TYR A 35 0.37 12.99 -3.45
CA TYR A 35 -1.03 13.05 -3.08
C TYR A 35 -1.56 14.50 -3.01
N ILE A 36 -0.79 15.41 -2.42
CA ILE A 36 -1.14 16.85 -2.42
C ILE A 36 -1.29 17.36 -3.86
N MET A 37 -0.35 17.07 -4.74
CA MET A 37 -0.42 17.47 -6.16
C MET A 37 -1.67 16.93 -6.85
N VAL A 38 -2.01 15.66 -6.64
CA VAL A 38 -3.19 15.04 -7.26
C VAL A 38 -4.48 15.67 -6.76
N ASN A 39 -4.56 16.09 -5.50
CA ASN A 39 -5.75 16.77 -4.98
C ASN A 39 -6.03 18.13 -5.65
N PHE A 40 -5.04 18.79 -6.24
CA PHE A 40 -5.27 19.97 -7.09
C PHE A 40 -5.97 19.66 -8.41
N LEU A 41 -5.97 18.39 -8.85
CA LEU A 41 -6.66 17.96 -10.07
C LEU A 41 -8.16 17.71 -9.83
N GLY A 42 -8.57 17.57 -8.58
CA GLY A 42 -9.97 17.36 -8.19
C GLY A 42 -10.15 16.35 -7.03
N PRO A 43 -11.40 16.10 -6.64
CA PRO A 43 -11.70 15.25 -5.49
C PRO A 43 -11.31 13.79 -5.75
N THR A 44 -10.76 13.15 -4.72
CA THR A 44 -10.45 11.72 -4.71
C THR A 44 -11.59 10.97 -4.03
N GLN A 45 -12.29 10.10 -4.79
CA GLN A 45 -13.38 9.25 -4.31
C GLN A 45 -13.22 7.84 -4.85
N SER A 46 -13.58 6.84 -4.04
CA SER A 46 -13.52 5.42 -4.42
C SER A 46 -14.57 4.61 -3.66
N ASP A 47 -14.88 3.41 -4.17
CA ASP A 47 -15.74 2.43 -3.49
C ASP A 47 -15.23 2.12 -2.10
N THR A 48 -13.93 1.88 -1.97
CA THR A 48 -13.27 1.58 -0.68
C THR A 48 -13.53 2.69 0.34
N THR A 49 -13.33 3.95 -0.04
CA THR A 49 -13.55 5.10 0.86
C THR A 49 -15.01 5.22 1.28
N GLN A 50 -15.95 5.06 0.34
CA GLN A 50 -17.39 5.15 0.65
C GLN A 50 -17.85 3.98 1.52
N THR A 51 -17.39 2.76 1.22
CA THR A 51 -17.71 1.57 2.02
C THR A 51 -17.24 1.77 3.46
N VAL A 52 -15.98 2.16 3.67
CA VAL A 52 -15.44 2.40 5.02
C VAL A 52 -16.25 3.46 5.77
N GLN A 53 -16.62 4.57 5.13
CA GLN A 53 -17.41 5.62 5.74
C GLN A 53 -18.85 5.18 6.08
N SER A 54 -19.42 4.22 5.35
CA SER A 54 -20.77 3.68 5.59
C SER A 54 -20.81 2.60 6.69
N LEU A 55 -19.67 2.05 7.09
CA LEU A 55 -19.60 1.01 8.12
C LEU A 55 -19.84 1.60 9.50
N SER A 56 -20.89 1.13 10.19
CA SER A 56 -21.19 1.47 11.59
C SER A 56 -20.31 0.69 12.58
N LEU A 57 -19.01 0.59 12.30
CA LEU A 57 -18.06 -0.11 13.17
C LEU A 57 -17.39 0.87 14.14
N SER A 58 -16.95 0.33 15.30
CA SER A 58 -16.18 1.15 16.23
C SER A 58 -14.84 1.56 15.58
N TRP A 59 -14.36 2.76 15.91
CA TRP A 59 -13.09 3.27 15.40
C TRP A 59 -11.90 2.35 15.68
N SER A 60 -11.93 1.58 16.78
CA SER A 60 -10.89 0.62 17.13
C SER A 60 -10.85 -0.58 16.18
N VAL A 61 -12.01 -1.08 15.76
CA VAL A 61 -12.10 -2.15 14.76
C VAL A 61 -11.62 -1.64 13.41
N LEU A 62 -12.07 -0.47 12.99
CA LEU A 62 -11.63 0.17 11.74
C LEU A 62 -10.12 0.45 11.75
N PHE A 63 -9.57 0.87 12.89
CA PHE A 63 -8.12 1.07 13.03
C PHE A 63 -7.33 -0.21 12.79
N VAL A 64 -7.71 -1.31 13.46
CA VAL A 64 -7.01 -2.60 13.29
C VAL A 64 -7.12 -3.10 11.86
N ASP A 65 -8.31 -3.01 11.27
CA ASP A 65 -8.53 -3.46 9.90
C ASP A 65 -7.75 -2.60 8.89
N LEU A 66 -8.02 -1.31 8.86
CA LEU A 66 -7.46 -0.40 7.85
C LEU A 66 -5.97 -0.14 7.99
N CYS A 67 -5.46 -0.08 9.23
CA CYS A 67 -4.06 0.28 9.45
C CYS A 67 -3.13 -0.93 9.58
N VAL A 68 -3.67 -2.14 9.83
CA VAL A 68 -2.82 -3.32 10.03
C VAL A 68 -3.21 -4.46 9.10
N LEU A 69 -4.45 -4.96 9.19
CA LEU A 69 -4.83 -6.19 8.48
C LEU A 69 -4.89 -5.99 6.96
N ALA A 70 -5.55 -4.94 6.49
CA ALA A 70 -5.64 -4.65 5.08
C ALA A 70 -4.26 -4.41 4.44
N PRO A 71 -3.41 -3.50 4.95
CA PRO A 71 -2.06 -3.32 4.40
C PRO A 71 -1.23 -4.60 4.35
N VAL A 72 -1.25 -5.39 5.43
CA VAL A 72 -0.47 -6.64 5.48
C VAL A 72 -0.97 -7.64 4.43
N THR A 73 -2.27 -7.87 4.35
CA THR A 73 -2.86 -8.83 3.42
C THR A 73 -2.69 -8.38 1.97
N GLU A 74 -2.88 -7.11 1.68
CA GLU A 74 -2.71 -6.53 0.36
C GLU A 74 -1.25 -6.61 -0.13
N GLU A 75 -0.27 -6.27 0.72
CA GLU A 75 1.14 -6.35 0.34
C GLU A 75 1.61 -7.80 0.17
N ILE A 76 1.14 -8.74 1.00
CA ILE A 76 1.43 -10.16 0.80
C ILE A 76 0.94 -10.61 -0.58
N PHE A 77 -0.28 -10.23 -0.96
CA PHE A 77 -0.86 -10.62 -2.24
C PHE A 77 -0.19 -9.89 -3.42
N MET A 78 -0.15 -8.56 -3.37
CA MET A 78 0.32 -7.74 -4.48
C MET A 78 1.83 -7.84 -4.68
N ARG A 79 2.61 -7.72 -3.60
CA ARG A 79 4.10 -7.66 -3.68
C ARG A 79 4.71 -9.02 -3.49
N GLY A 80 4.28 -9.75 -2.47
CA GLY A 80 4.81 -11.10 -2.21
C GLY A 80 4.45 -12.07 -3.32
N MET A 81 3.15 -12.27 -3.57
CA MET A 81 2.70 -13.30 -4.53
C MET A 81 2.78 -12.82 -5.98
N LEU A 82 2.11 -11.74 -6.34
CA LEU A 82 2.05 -11.33 -7.75
C LEU A 82 3.38 -10.74 -8.22
N GLN A 83 3.85 -9.64 -7.64
CA GLN A 83 5.08 -8.99 -8.09
C GLN A 83 6.31 -9.88 -7.88
N GLY A 84 6.44 -10.52 -6.70
CA GLY A 84 7.61 -11.33 -6.35
C GLY A 84 7.62 -12.70 -7.04
N ILE A 85 6.60 -13.53 -6.82
CA ILE A 85 6.58 -14.92 -7.30
C ILE A 85 6.17 -15.00 -8.77
N VAL A 86 5.00 -14.44 -9.14
CA VAL A 86 4.46 -14.57 -10.49
C VAL A 86 5.29 -13.78 -11.50
N PHE A 87 5.56 -12.52 -11.23
CA PHE A 87 6.31 -11.63 -12.12
C PHE A 87 7.81 -11.57 -11.83
N LYS A 88 8.31 -12.39 -10.90
CA LYS A 88 9.74 -12.49 -10.56
C LYS A 88 10.40 -11.14 -10.30
N ASN A 89 9.66 -10.27 -9.63
CA ASN A 89 10.07 -8.90 -9.25
C ASN A 89 10.60 -8.07 -10.45
N THR A 90 10.02 -8.25 -11.66
CA THR A 90 10.33 -7.46 -12.85
C THR A 90 9.71 -6.06 -12.79
N TYR A 91 10.17 -5.12 -13.63
CA TYR A 91 9.52 -3.81 -13.79
C TYR A 91 8.13 -3.91 -14.39
N PHE A 92 7.90 -4.87 -15.29
CA PHE A 92 6.56 -5.17 -15.80
C PHE A 92 5.64 -5.60 -14.65
N GLY A 93 6.09 -6.48 -13.77
CA GLY A 93 5.33 -6.92 -12.60
C GLY A 93 4.99 -5.77 -11.65
N LEU A 94 5.96 -4.88 -11.40
CA LEU A 94 5.73 -3.67 -10.61
C LEU A 94 4.61 -2.81 -11.23
N PHE A 95 4.65 -2.55 -12.52
CA PHE A 95 3.65 -1.72 -13.20
C PHE A 95 2.27 -2.41 -13.22
N ALA A 96 2.23 -3.70 -13.58
CA ALA A 96 0.99 -4.48 -13.64
C ALA A 96 0.29 -4.57 -12.28
N THR A 97 1.05 -4.84 -11.20
CA THR A 97 0.48 -4.90 -9.84
C THR A 97 0.07 -3.54 -9.30
N SER A 98 0.72 -2.45 -9.71
CA SER A 98 0.30 -1.08 -9.36
C SER A 98 -1.01 -0.70 -10.04
N LEU A 99 -1.19 -1.05 -11.31
CA LEU A 99 -2.45 -0.89 -12.03
C LEU A 99 -3.58 -1.70 -11.40
N LEU A 100 -3.31 -2.97 -11.09
CA LEU A 100 -4.28 -3.84 -10.43
C LEU A 100 -4.67 -3.29 -9.05
N PHE A 101 -3.70 -2.82 -8.28
CA PHE A 101 -3.93 -2.17 -6.98
C PHE A 101 -4.89 -0.98 -7.12
N ALA A 102 -4.62 -0.09 -8.08
CA ALA A 102 -5.49 1.06 -8.32
C ALA A 102 -6.90 0.64 -8.74
N TYR A 103 -7.02 -0.34 -9.63
CA TYR A 103 -8.31 -0.84 -10.10
C TYR A 103 -9.16 -1.44 -8.98
N LEU A 104 -8.56 -2.28 -8.12
CA LEU A 104 -9.27 -2.96 -7.03
C LEU A 104 -9.79 -2.01 -5.94
N HIS A 105 -9.28 -0.78 -5.86
CA HIS A 105 -9.80 0.25 -4.96
C HIS A 105 -11.07 0.97 -5.48
N GLY A 106 -11.58 0.60 -6.66
CA GLY A 106 -12.81 1.15 -7.24
C GLY A 106 -12.79 2.68 -7.37
N PRO A 107 -11.82 3.29 -8.04
CA PRO A 107 -11.74 4.75 -8.16
C PRO A 107 -12.84 5.29 -9.07
N TYR A 108 -13.61 6.29 -8.61
CA TYR A 108 -14.66 6.94 -9.41
C TYR A 108 -14.15 8.12 -10.24
N THR A 109 -13.00 8.67 -9.89
CA THR A 109 -12.43 9.86 -10.55
C THR A 109 -11.03 9.58 -11.04
N ILE A 110 -10.59 10.33 -12.06
CA ILE A 110 -9.20 10.26 -12.54
C ILE A 110 -8.20 10.58 -11.41
N PRO A 111 -8.40 11.62 -10.58
CA PRO A 111 -7.53 11.86 -9.42
C PRO A 111 -7.45 10.68 -8.46
N SER A 112 -8.57 9.99 -8.17
CA SER A 112 -8.56 8.78 -7.34
C SER A 112 -7.70 7.68 -7.96
N PHE A 113 -7.92 7.41 -9.25
CA PHE A 113 -7.14 6.39 -9.96
C PHE A 113 -5.64 6.69 -9.92
N ILE A 114 -5.26 7.95 -10.20
CA ILE A 114 -3.85 8.39 -10.15
C ILE A 114 -3.30 8.26 -8.72
N SER A 115 -4.07 8.60 -7.68
CA SER A 115 -3.65 8.46 -6.28
C SER A 115 -3.35 7.00 -5.93
N TYR A 116 -4.29 6.09 -6.21
CA TYR A 116 -4.08 4.66 -5.92
C TYR A 116 -2.97 4.03 -6.78
N LEU A 117 -2.83 4.48 -8.03
CA LEU A 117 -1.72 4.05 -8.89
C LEU A 117 -0.37 4.50 -8.31
N GLY A 118 -0.29 5.74 -7.83
CA GLY A 118 0.90 6.28 -7.17
C GLY A 118 1.25 5.51 -5.90
N MET A 119 0.25 5.18 -5.05
CA MET A 119 0.44 4.33 -3.88
C MET A 119 0.96 2.95 -4.29
N GLY A 120 0.27 2.29 -5.23
CA GLY A 120 0.68 1.00 -5.76
C GLY A 120 2.12 1.02 -6.28
N PHE A 121 2.49 2.06 -7.01
CA PHE A 121 3.84 2.22 -7.53
C PHE A 121 4.88 2.44 -6.41
N ALA A 122 4.60 3.31 -5.44
CA ALA A 122 5.50 3.57 -4.31
C ALA A 122 5.79 2.31 -3.49
N PHE A 123 4.75 1.53 -3.16
CA PHE A 123 4.89 0.28 -2.43
C PHE A 123 5.65 -0.77 -3.25
N GLY A 124 5.33 -0.89 -4.55
CA GLY A 124 6.01 -1.79 -5.48
C GLY A 124 7.48 -1.47 -5.69
N VAL A 125 7.83 -0.20 -5.82
CA VAL A 125 9.24 0.27 -5.89
C VAL A 125 9.96 -0.04 -4.59
N ARG A 126 9.29 0.19 -3.43
CA ARG A 126 9.90 -0.07 -2.13
C ARG A 126 10.21 -1.56 -1.94
N TYR A 127 9.29 -2.45 -2.35
CA TYR A 127 9.53 -3.88 -2.39
C TYR A 127 10.69 -4.24 -3.34
N LYS A 128 10.63 -3.75 -4.60
CA LYS A 128 11.62 -4.05 -5.63
C LYS A 128 13.04 -3.65 -5.23
N THR A 129 13.20 -2.49 -4.61
CA THR A 129 14.53 -1.95 -4.27
C THR A 129 15.11 -2.51 -2.99
N SER A 130 14.29 -3.07 -2.11
CA SER A 130 14.74 -3.67 -0.85
C SER A 130 14.80 -5.19 -0.89
N ASP A 131 14.07 -5.80 -1.85
CA ASP A 131 13.79 -7.24 -1.91
C ASP A 131 13.29 -7.79 -0.56
N ASN A 132 12.51 -6.97 0.14
CA ASN A 132 12.00 -7.26 1.48
C ASN A 132 10.56 -6.76 1.61
N LEU A 133 9.63 -7.71 1.78
CA LEU A 133 8.20 -7.43 1.87
C LEU A 133 7.84 -6.52 3.05
N TRP A 134 8.56 -6.62 4.16
CA TRP A 134 8.32 -5.78 5.34
C TRP A 134 8.48 -4.30 5.07
N ASN A 135 9.39 -3.92 4.17
CA ASN A 135 9.57 -2.50 3.80
C ASN A 135 8.36 -1.92 3.07
N SER A 136 7.71 -2.72 2.24
CA SER A 136 6.46 -2.33 1.56
C SER A 136 5.30 -2.28 2.55
N ILE A 137 5.17 -3.28 3.43
CA ILE A 137 4.16 -3.32 4.49
C ILE A 137 4.28 -2.09 5.40
N ILE A 138 5.48 -1.76 5.88
CA ILE A 138 5.71 -0.60 6.75
C ILE A 138 5.29 0.70 6.06
N LEU A 139 5.66 0.87 4.79
CA LEU A 139 5.28 2.06 4.03
C LEU A 139 3.76 2.16 3.87
N HIS A 140 3.09 1.05 3.58
CA HIS A 140 1.63 0.99 3.43
C HIS A 140 0.90 1.26 4.76
N VAL A 141 1.34 0.60 5.84
CA VAL A 141 0.83 0.86 7.20
C VAL A 141 0.97 2.33 7.57
N LEU A 142 2.13 2.94 7.32
CA LEU A 142 2.37 4.36 7.58
C LEU A 142 1.39 5.24 6.79
N ASN A 143 1.18 4.95 5.51
CA ASN A 143 0.22 5.66 4.67
C ASN A 143 -1.20 5.60 5.25
N ASN A 144 -1.64 4.40 5.62
CA ASN A 144 -2.99 4.20 6.15
C ASN A 144 -3.18 4.79 7.55
N LEU A 145 -2.14 4.75 8.40
CA LEU A 145 -2.16 5.43 9.71
C LEU A 145 -2.40 6.93 9.56
N VAL A 146 -1.67 7.57 8.66
CA VAL A 146 -1.84 9.02 8.44
C VAL A 146 -3.22 9.31 7.85
N ALA A 147 -3.68 8.54 6.87
CA ALA A 147 -5.02 8.68 6.31
C ALA A 147 -6.11 8.50 7.38
N PHE A 148 -5.96 7.49 8.26
CA PHE A 148 -6.88 7.25 9.37
C PHE A 148 -6.92 8.44 10.35
N CYS A 149 -5.75 9.00 10.73
CA CYS A 149 -5.70 10.18 11.58
C CYS A 149 -6.43 11.38 10.96
N PHE A 150 -6.24 11.62 9.67
CA PHE A 150 -6.95 12.71 8.98
C PHE A 150 -8.47 12.50 8.90
N LEU A 151 -8.92 11.24 8.84
CA LEU A 151 -10.34 10.92 8.68
C LEU A 151 -11.11 10.90 10.00
N TYR A 152 -10.49 10.42 11.09
CA TYR A 152 -11.18 10.09 12.34
C TYR A 152 -10.75 10.91 13.56
N MET A 153 -9.69 11.72 13.47
CA MET A 153 -9.20 12.55 14.59
C MET A 153 -9.53 14.04 14.42
N ARG A 154 -10.48 14.35 13.51
CA ARG A 154 -11.03 15.71 13.34
C ARG A 154 -12.15 15.99 14.30
#